data_5c3661f89938edd35baca41869763ef5
#
_entry.id   5c3661f89938edd35baca41869763ef5
#
_cell.length_a   1.000
_cell.length_b   1.000
_cell.length_c   1.000
_cell.angle_alpha   90.00
_cell.angle_beta   90.00
_cell.angle_gamma   90.00
#
_symmetry.space_group_name_H-M   'P 1'
#
loop_
_entity.id
_entity.type
_entity.pdbx_description
1 polymer ?
#
loop_
_entity_poly.entity_id
_entity_poly.type
_entity_poly.pdbx_seq_one_letter_code
_entity_poly.pdbx_strand_id
1 'polypeptide(L)'
;MDKEEKDFILEKAMIEYGNELVRLAFSYVKDTEIAKDVVQNTFIKCYKNLDSFRFDAQIKTWLYRITINECKDYLKSWNYKMVQVKSFINETAKSILPSTEKTVINKYNNEEIKDAIFSLPKVYREVVYLYYYDSLKTEEIAEVLDIPVNTVKTRLRRAKQRLESMIKEAELNGR
;
A
#
# COMPACT_ATOMS: atom_id res chain seq x y z
N MET A 1 -24.18 2.65 18.63
CA MET A 1 -22.98 3.31 19.21
C MET A 1 -23.25 4.80 19.30
N ASP A 2 -23.02 5.43 20.44
CA ASP A 2 -23.19 6.88 20.55
C ASP A 2 -22.00 7.64 19.89
N LYS A 3 -22.12 8.97 19.85
CA LYS A 3 -21.10 9.80 19.18
C LYS A 3 -19.77 9.80 19.96
N GLU A 4 -19.81 9.86 21.27
CA GLU A 4 -18.62 9.91 22.13
C GLU A 4 -17.82 8.62 22.02
N GLU A 5 -18.51 7.47 21.98
CA GLU A 5 -17.90 6.16 21.80
C GLU A 5 -17.22 6.04 20.43
N LYS A 6 -17.86 6.53 19.35
CA LYS A 6 -17.25 6.56 17.99
C LYS A 6 -16.01 7.43 17.94
N ASP A 7 -16.10 8.63 18.52
CA ASP A 7 -14.99 9.58 18.55
C ASP A 7 -13.79 8.98 19.28
N PHE A 8 -14.02 8.32 20.43
CA PHE A 8 -12.98 7.63 21.21
C PHE A 8 -12.31 6.49 20.43
N ILE A 9 -13.11 5.64 19.78
CA ILE A 9 -12.58 4.51 18.98
C ILE A 9 -11.76 5.03 17.80
N LEU A 10 -12.26 6.07 17.12
CA LEU A 10 -11.56 6.67 15.98
C LEU A 10 -10.24 7.30 16.41
N GLU A 11 -10.24 8.12 17.47
CA GLU A 11 -9.04 8.76 18.00
C GLU A 11 -7.96 7.73 18.35
N LYS A 12 -8.33 6.69 19.09
CA LYS A 12 -7.44 5.59 19.42
C LYS A 12 -6.86 4.91 18.17
N ALA A 13 -7.71 4.63 17.19
CA ALA A 13 -7.28 4.00 15.95
C ALA A 13 -6.34 4.92 15.13
N MET A 14 -6.57 6.23 15.12
CA MET A 14 -5.70 7.20 14.44
C MET A 14 -4.32 7.26 15.10
N ILE A 15 -4.27 7.29 16.43
CA ILE A 15 -3.00 7.32 17.18
C ILE A 15 -2.23 6.01 16.97
N GLU A 16 -2.89 4.87 17.05
CA GLU A 16 -2.25 3.55 17.02
C GLU A 16 -1.80 3.15 15.60
N TYR A 17 -2.65 3.39 14.58
CA TYR A 17 -2.42 2.87 13.23
C TYR A 17 -2.11 3.93 12.18
N GLY A 18 -2.28 5.22 12.46
CA GLY A 18 -2.17 6.28 11.46
C GLY A 18 -0.86 6.25 10.68
N ASN A 19 0.27 6.17 11.37
CA ASN A 19 1.59 6.13 10.72
C ASN A 19 1.81 4.84 9.91
N GLU A 20 1.32 3.69 10.39
CA GLU A 20 1.42 2.42 9.67
C GLU A 20 0.61 2.47 8.37
N LEU A 21 -0.61 3.01 8.43
CA LEU A 21 -1.48 3.16 7.26
C LEU A 21 -0.91 4.13 6.22
N VAL A 22 -0.25 5.23 6.65
CA VAL A 22 0.43 6.14 5.70
C VAL A 22 1.58 5.43 4.99
N ARG A 23 2.40 4.66 5.71
CA ARG A 23 3.47 3.86 5.08
C ARG A 23 2.90 2.79 4.13
N LEU A 24 1.83 2.12 4.54
CA LEU A 24 1.11 1.17 3.68
C LEU A 24 0.60 1.85 2.41
N ALA A 25 -0.11 2.96 2.54
CA ALA A 25 -0.63 3.72 1.41
C ALA A 25 0.49 4.19 0.47
N PHE A 26 1.59 4.71 1.02
CA PHE A 26 2.77 5.11 0.25
C PHE A 26 3.35 3.94 -0.56
N SER A 27 3.36 2.72 -0.03
CA SER A 27 3.82 1.55 -0.78
C SER A 27 3.02 1.28 -2.06
N TYR A 28 1.77 1.78 -2.13
CA TYR A 28 0.88 1.68 -3.30
C TYR A 28 1.00 2.87 -4.23
N VAL A 29 0.87 4.08 -3.69
CA VAL A 29 0.71 5.32 -4.50
C VAL A 29 2.04 6.01 -4.79
N LYS A 30 3.10 5.75 -4.02
CA LYS A 30 4.46 6.32 -4.13
C LYS A 30 4.52 7.85 -4.04
N ASP A 31 3.53 8.45 -3.40
CA ASP A 31 3.44 9.88 -3.14
C ASP A 31 2.95 10.08 -1.71
N THR A 32 3.66 10.90 -0.94
CA THR A 32 3.40 11.08 0.50
C THR A 32 2.11 11.84 0.77
N GLU A 33 1.81 12.86 -0.03
CA GLU A 33 0.60 13.67 0.17
C GLU A 33 -0.63 12.87 -0.23
N ILE A 34 -0.57 12.15 -1.33
CA ILE A 34 -1.64 11.24 -1.74
C ILE A 34 -1.83 10.12 -0.70
N ALA A 35 -0.75 9.59 -0.14
CA ALA A 35 -0.84 8.58 0.92
C ALA A 35 -1.57 9.11 2.17
N LYS A 36 -1.30 10.35 2.57
CA LYS A 36 -2.02 11.01 3.67
C LYS A 36 -3.49 11.21 3.36
N ASP A 37 -3.83 11.66 2.15
CA ASP A 37 -5.22 11.84 1.71
C ASP A 37 -5.99 10.51 1.71
N VAL A 38 -5.36 9.44 1.22
CA VAL A 38 -5.93 8.08 1.27
C VAL A 38 -6.22 7.66 2.71
N VAL A 39 -5.29 7.91 3.63
CA VAL A 39 -5.47 7.54 5.04
C VAL A 39 -6.55 8.39 5.71
N GLN A 40 -6.62 9.67 5.40
CA GLN A 40 -7.71 10.52 5.87
C GLN A 40 -9.07 9.98 5.40
N ASN A 41 -9.19 9.63 4.13
CA ASN A 41 -10.41 9.01 3.58
C ASN A 41 -10.71 7.66 4.25
N THR A 42 -9.67 6.87 4.57
CA THR A 42 -9.81 5.62 5.32
C THR A 42 -10.49 5.86 6.67
N PHE A 43 -10.03 6.85 7.44
CA PHE A 43 -10.61 7.16 8.75
C PHE A 43 -12.02 7.73 8.64
N ILE A 44 -12.31 8.54 7.62
CA ILE A 44 -13.68 9.02 7.35
C ILE A 44 -14.62 7.85 7.05
N LYS A 45 -14.19 6.90 6.21
CA LYS A 45 -14.97 5.69 5.91
C LYS A 45 -15.12 4.77 7.13
N CYS A 46 -14.05 4.63 7.92
CA CYS A 46 -14.09 3.92 9.20
C CYS A 46 -15.17 4.51 10.11
N TYR A 47 -15.14 5.82 10.36
CA TYR A 47 -16.10 6.50 11.23
C TYR A 47 -17.55 6.30 10.78
N LYS A 48 -17.81 6.46 9.49
CA LYS A 48 -19.15 6.29 8.90
C LYS A 48 -19.70 4.87 9.06
N ASN A 49 -18.84 3.88 9.12
CA ASN A 49 -19.22 2.47 9.15
C ASN A 49 -18.98 1.79 10.50
N LEU A 50 -18.58 2.53 11.55
CA LEU A 50 -18.34 1.97 12.89
C LEU A 50 -19.55 1.25 13.47
N ASP A 51 -20.78 1.72 13.21
CA ASP A 51 -21.99 1.05 13.66
C ASP A 51 -22.18 -0.35 13.09
N SER A 52 -21.64 -0.61 11.92
CA SER A 52 -21.72 -1.91 11.24
C SER A 52 -20.49 -2.79 11.51
N PHE A 53 -19.48 -2.24 12.20
CA PHE A 53 -18.27 -2.98 12.53
C PHE A 53 -18.57 -4.05 13.56
N ARG A 54 -18.24 -5.30 13.24
CA ARG A 54 -18.32 -6.40 14.18
C ARG A 54 -17.02 -6.44 14.97
N PHE A 55 -17.11 -6.26 16.28
CA PHE A 55 -15.96 -6.29 17.21
C PHE A 55 -15.33 -7.67 17.38
N ASP A 56 -15.80 -8.70 16.66
CA ASP A 56 -15.16 -10.01 16.53
C ASP A 56 -13.97 -9.97 15.55
N ALA A 57 -13.93 -8.99 14.62
CA ALA A 57 -12.79 -8.73 13.74
C ALA A 57 -11.84 -7.71 14.40
N GLN A 58 -10.54 -7.84 14.14
CA GLN A 58 -9.58 -6.84 14.59
C GLN A 58 -9.74 -5.55 13.80
N ILE A 59 -9.90 -4.41 14.49
CA ILE A 59 -10.01 -3.09 13.85
C ILE A 59 -8.81 -2.79 12.94
N LYS A 60 -7.63 -3.29 13.30
CA LYS A 60 -6.42 -3.21 12.48
C LYS A 60 -6.66 -3.79 11.08
N THR A 61 -7.08 -5.05 10.98
CA THR A 61 -7.33 -5.75 9.72
C THR A 61 -8.38 -5.00 8.87
N TRP A 62 -9.41 -4.49 9.51
CA TRP A 62 -10.44 -3.71 8.82
C TRP A 62 -9.92 -2.39 8.26
N LEU A 63 -9.15 -1.62 9.04
CA LEU A 63 -8.51 -0.37 8.56
C LEU A 63 -7.56 -0.63 7.39
N TYR A 64 -6.75 -1.68 7.47
CA TYR A 64 -5.85 -2.08 6.39
C TYR A 64 -6.61 -2.40 5.11
N ARG A 65 -7.71 -3.14 5.20
CA ARG A 65 -8.59 -3.43 4.06
C ARG A 65 -9.18 -2.18 3.43
N ILE A 66 -9.68 -1.24 4.24
CA ILE A 66 -10.20 0.05 3.75
C ILE A 66 -9.09 0.82 3.04
N THR A 67 -7.92 0.97 3.67
CA THR A 67 -6.77 1.70 3.11
C THR A 67 -6.33 1.13 1.76
N ILE A 68 -6.21 -0.19 1.65
CA ILE A 68 -5.81 -0.84 0.40
C ILE A 68 -6.86 -0.62 -0.70
N ASN A 69 -8.14 -0.66 -0.35
CA ASN A 69 -9.22 -0.39 -1.31
C ASN A 69 -9.17 1.08 -1.77
N GLU A 70 -8.97 2.04 -0.87
CA GLU A 70 -8.79 3.45 -1.23
C GLU A 70 -7.60 3.65 -2.19
N CYS A 71 -6.46 3.00 -1.90
CA CYS A 71 -5.31 3.03 -2.80
C CYS A 71 -5.63 2.46 -4.18
N LYS A 72 -6.34 1.33 -4.24
CA LYS A 72 -6.74 0.70 -5.50
C LYS A 72 -7.69 1.59 -6.30
N ASP A 73 -8.64 2.22 -5.64
CA ASP A 73 -9.61 3.12 -6.27
C ASP A 73 -8.92 4.40 -6.78
N TYR A 74 -8.02 4.97 -6.00
CA TYR A 74 -7.19 6.10 -6.44
C TYR A 74 -6.40 5.76 -7.71
N LEU A 75 -5.69 4.62 -7.72
CA LEU A 75 -4.89 4.20 -8.88
C LEU A 75 -5.73 3.91 -10.12
N LYS A 76 -6.94 3.37 -9.97
CA LYS A 76 -7.87 3.19 -11.09
C LYS A 76 -8.33 4.54 -11.65
N SER A 77 -8.72 5.46 -10.78
CA SER A 77 -9.14 6.81 -11.18
C SER A 77 -8.01 7.58 -11.88
N TRP A 78 -6.80 7.48 -11.38
CA TRP A 78 -5.60 8.07 -11.98
C TRP A 78 -5.31 7.50 -13.37
N ASN A 79 -5.32 6.16 -13.51
CA ASN A 79 -5.10 5.51 -14.80
C ASN A 79 -6.16 5.92 -15.82
N TYR A 80 -7.43 6.03 -15.42
CA TYR A 80 -8.50 6.50 -16.29
C TYR A 80 -8.28 7.94 -16.76
N LYS A 81 -7.90 8.85 -15.86
CA LYS A 81 -7.56 10.24 -16.20
C LYS A 81 -6.36 10.32 -17.15
N MET A 82 -5.30 9.54 -16.90
CA MET A 82 -4.11 9.50 -17.75
C MET A 82 -4.40 8.97 -19.15
N VAL A 83 -5.28 7.97 -19.29
CA VAL A 83 -5.72 7.44 -20.59
C VAL A 83 -6.49 8.50 -21.36
N GLN A 84 -7.41 9.24 -20.71
CA GLN A 84 -8.13 10.34 -21.33
C GLN A 84 -7.18 11.47 -21.78
N VAL A 85 -6.25 11.89 -20.89
CA VAL A 85 -5.26 12.92 -21.23
C VAL A 85 -4.38 12.46 -22.39
N LYS A 86 -3.92 11.19 -22.42
CA LYS A 86 -3.16 10.65 -23.55
C LYS A 86 -3.96 10.62 -24.85
N SER A 87 -5.25 10.33 -24.82
CA SER A 87 -6.10 10.38 -26.01
C SER A 87 -6.25 11.81 -26.55
N PHE A 88 -6.32 12.82 -25.68
CA PHE A 88 -6.31 14.22 -26.06
C PHE A 88 -4.95 14.70 -26.57
N ILE A 89 -3.83 14.21 -26.00
CA ILE A 89 -2.47 14.63 -26.36
C ILE A 89 -1.98 13.93 -27.63
N ASN A 90 -2.47 12.73 -27.97
CA ASN A 90 -2.10 12.06 -29.22
C ASN A 90 -2.56 12.82 -30.49
N GLU A 91 -3.41 13.82 -30.34
CA GLU A 91 -3.71 14.76 -31.45
C GLU A 91 -2.75 15.97 -31.53
N THR A 92 -1.91 16.26 -30.52
CA THR A 92 -1.17 17.54 -30.52
C THR A 92 0.27 17.55 -30.01
N ALA A 93 0.89 16.53 -29.47
CA ALA A 93 2.35 16.58 -29.22
C ALA A 93 2.97 15.26 -28.72
N LYS A 94 4.09 14.91 -29.30
CA LYS A 94 5.11 14.00 -28.76
C LYS A 94 5.79 14.66 -27.55
N SER A 95 6.00 13.86 -26.51
CA SER A 95 6.96 14.10 -25.41
C SER A 95 6.49 15.05 -24.30
N ILE A 96 6.15 14.46 -23.15
CA ILE A 96 6.72 14.77 -21.83
C ILE A 96 6.24 13.67 -20.89
N LEU A 97 7.14 12.77 -20.51
CA LEU A 97 6.99 11.91 -19.34
C LEU A 97 7.45 12.71 -18.13
N PRO A 98 6.64 12.91 -17.08
CA PRO A 98 7.16 13.43 -15.83
C PRO A 98 8.06 12.35 -15.23
N SER A 99 9.34 12.64 -15.12
CA SER A 99 10.29 11.88 -14.34
C SER A 99 9.86 11.97 -12.87
N THR A 100 9.65 10.83 -12.25
CA THR A 100 9.43 10.74 -10.82
C THR A 100 10.67 11.26 -10.10
N GLU A 101 10.59 12.42 -9.49
CA GLU A 101 11.65 12.94 -8.61
C GLU A 101 11.91 11.93 -7.50
N LYS A 102 13.15 11.44 -7.48
CA LYS A 102 13.69 10.64 -6.39
C LYS A 102 13.78 11.54 -5.16
N THR A 103 12.86 11.39 -4.25
CA THR A 103 12.99 11.99 -2.92
C THR A 103 14.06 11.21 -2.16
N VAL A 104 15.20 11.84 -2.01
CA VAL A 104 16.35 11.34 -1.23
C VAL A 104 15.97 11.34 0.25
N ILE A 105 15.80 10.19 0.84
CA ILE A 105 15.82 10.01 2.30
C ILE A 105 16.84 8.91 2.65
N ASN A 106 17.86 9.35 3.37
CA ASN A 106 19.10 8.73 3.87
C ASN A 106 18.93 7.37 4.59
N LYS A 107 19.80 6.46 4.44
CA LYS A 107 21.18 6.07 4.64
C LYS A 107 21.35 4.59 5.05
N TYR A 108 22.25 3.89 4.37
CA TYR A 108 22.93 2.61 4.64
C TYR A 108 22.13 1.30 4.59
N ASN A 109 22.53 0.41 3.70
CA ASN A 109 22.16 -1.02 3.49
C ASN A 109 20.67 -1.37 3.32
N ASN A 110 19.75 -0.44 3.56
CA ASN A 110 18.31 -0.63 3.42
C ASN A 110 17.75 -0.09 2.09
N GLU A 111 18.49 0.75 1.37
CA GLU A 111 17.98 1.37 0.13
C GLU A 111 17.90 0.37 -1.02
N GLU A 112 18.91 -0.47 -1.18
CA GLU A 112 18.91 -1.52 -2.22
C GLU A 112 17.78 -2.53 -2.01
N ILE A 113 17.54 -2.94 -0.75
CA ILE A 113 16.44 -3.85 -0.41
C ILE A 113 15.09 -3.16 -0.61
N LYS A 114 14.97 -1.89 -0.23
CA LYS A 114 13.76 -1.10 -0.46
C LYS A 114 13.48 -0.96 -1.96
N ASP A 115 14.47 -0.59 -2.74
CA ASP A 115 14.34 -0.45 -4.19
C ASP A 115 13.98 -1.79 -4.85
N ALA A 116 14.58 -2.89 -4.40
CA ALA A 116 14.22 -4.23 -4.84
C ALA A 116 12.75 -4.58 -4.51
N ILE A 117 12.28 -4.27 -3.30
CA ILE A 117 10.89 -4.47 -2.91
C ILE A 117 9.96 -3.58 -3.75
N PHE A 118 10.31 -2.31 -3.97
CA PHE A 118 9.52 -1.40 -4.79
C PHE A 118 9.48 -1.78 -6.27
N SER A 119 10.48 -2.50 -6.78
CA SER A 119 10.52 -3.04 -8.14
C SER A 119 9.68 -4.30 -8.33
N LEU A 120 9.31 -4.98 -7.23
CA LEU A 120 8.41 -6.13 -7.31
C LEU A 120 7.06 -5.75 -7.94
N PRO A 121 6.48 -6.65 -8.75
CA PRO A 121 5.08 -6.53 -9.14
C PRO A 121 4.17 -6.33 -7.92
N LYS A 122 3.14 -5.50 -8.06
CA LYS A 122 2.23 -5.10 -6.97
C LYS A 122 1.76 -6.26 -6.10
N VAL A 123 1.35 -7.37 -6.73
CA VAL A 123 0.80 -8.56 -6.04
C VAL A 123 1.81 -9.27 -5.13
N TYR A 124 3.10 -9.11 -5.37
CA TYR A 124 4.16 -9.64 -4.51
C TYR A 124 4.58 -8.61 -3.46
N ARG A 125 4.68 -7.34 -3.86
CA ARG A 125 5.05 -6.25 -2.95
C ARG A 125 4.06 -6.10 -1.81
N GLU A 126 2.74 -6.16 -2.09
CA GLU A 126 1.71 -6.01 -1.05
C GLU A 126 1.80 -7.10 0.03
N VAL A 127 2.02 -8.36 -0.33
CA VAL A 127 2.15 -9.44 0.66
C VAL A 127 3.47 -9.36 1.44
N VAL A 128 4.57 -8.94 0.79
CA VAL A 128 5.86 -8.69 1.45
C VAL A 128 5.72 -7.58 2.48
N TYR A 129 5.09 -6.49 2.10
CA TYR A 129 4.91 -5.34 2.97
C TYR A 129 4.10 -5.70 4.21
N LEU A 130 2.92 -6.29 4.02
CA LEU A 130 2.02 -6.68 5.11
C LEU A 130 2.66 -7.72 6.06
N TYR A 131 3.46 -8.64 5.52
CA TYR A 131 4.08 -9.69 6.31
C TYR A 131 5.30 -9.21 7.10
N TYR A 132 6.26 -8.53 6.42
CA TYR A 132 7.55 -8.19 7.01
C TYR A 132 7.58 -6.82 7.71
N TYR A 133 6.82 -5.84 7.22
CA TYR A 133 6.79 -4.49 7.83
C TYR A 133 5.66 -4.33 8.83
N ASP A 134 4.48 -4.86 8.53
CA ASP A 134 3.32 -4.71 9.39
C ASP A 134 3.06 -5.93 10.29
N SER A 135 3.92 -6.97 10.15
CA SER A 135 3.90 -8.19 10.99
C SER A 135 2.55 -8.91 11.01
N LEU A 136 1.78 -8.83 9.91
CA LEU A 136 0.53 -9.54 9.79
C LEU A 136 0.75 -11.03 9.52
N LYS A 137 -0.07 -11.88 10.12
CA LYS A 137 -0.10 -13.31 9.83
C LYS A 137 -0.66 -13.58 8.44
N THR A 138 -0.35 -14.73 7.86
CA THR A 138 -0.84 -15.10 6.52
C THR A 138 -2.36 -15.12 6.43
N GLU A 139 -3.04 -15.48 7.50
CA GLU A 139 -4.50 -15.49 7.63
C GLU A 139 -5.07 -14.07 7.61
N GLU A 140 -4.46 -13.15 8.35
CA GLU A 140 -4.83 -11.73 8.38
C GLU A 140 -4.59 -11.06 7.01
N ILE A 141 -3.47 -11.38 6.35
CA ILE A 141 -3.17 -10.89 4.99
C ILE A 141 -4.21 -11.40 3.99
N ALA A 142 -4.62 -12.67 4.12
CA ALA A 142 -5.66 -13.25 3.28
C ALA A 142 -6.99 -12.51 3.43
N GLU A 143 -7.37 -12.17 4.66
CA GLU A 143 -8.55 -11.38 4.97
C GLU A 143 -8.45 -9.94 4.43
N VAL A 144 -7.33 -9.27 4.67
CA VAL A 144 -7.07 -7.89 4.22
C VAL A 144 -7.12 -7.77 2.70
N LEU A 145 -6.53 -8.72 1.99
CA LEU A 145 -6.43 -8.70 0.52
C LEU A 145 -7.60 -9.37 -0.19
N ASP A 146 -8.48 -10.06 0.55
CA ASP A 146 -9.59 -10.85 0.03
C ASP A 146 -9.12 -11.94 -0.96
N ILE A 147 -8.12 -12.74 -0.53
CA ILE A 147 -7.52 -13.84 -1.30
C ILE A 147 -7.32 -15.07 -0.40
N PRO A 148 -7.28 -16.29 -0.98
CA PRO A 148 -7.00 -17.49 -0.20
C PRO A 148 -5.63 -17.46 0.50
N VAL A 149 -5.52 -18.02 1.70
CA VAL A 149 -4.25 -18.13 2.48
C VAL A 149 -3.15 -18.81 1.65
N ASN A 150 -3.48 -19.84 0.89
CA ASN A 150 -2.51 -20.52 0.02
C ASN A 150 -1.97 -19.59 -1.08
N THR A 151 -2.77 -18.63 -1.55
CA THR A 151 -2.33 -17.60 -2.49
C THR A 151 -1.33 -16.66 -1.83
N VAL A 152 -1.58 -16.25 -0.58
CA VAL A 152 -0.65 -15.43 0.21
C VAL A 152 0.70 -16.15 0.35
N LYS A 153 0.69 -17.41 0.81
CA LYS A 153 1.90 -18.24 0.96
C LYS A 153 2.67 -18.38 -0.35
N THR A 154 1.97 -18.62 -1.46
CA THR A 154 2.58 -18.73 -2.79
C THR A 154 3.19 -17.41 -3.25
N ARG A 155 2.49 -16.28 -3.03
CA ARG A 155 3.00 -14.95 -3.37
C ARG A 155 4.24 -14.58 -2.55
N LEU A 156 4.24 -14.85 -1.24
CA LEU A 156 5.42 -14.64 -0.37
C LEU A 156 6.62 -15.46 -0.85
N ARG A 157 6.43 -16.75 -1.15
CA ARG A 157 7.50 -17.60 -1.68
C ARG A 157 8.08 -17.06 -2.99
N ARG A 158 7.22 -16.69 -3.94
CA ARG A 158 7.64 -16.14 -5.24
C ARG A 158 8.31 -14.76 -5.09
N ALA A 159 7.81 -13.93 -4.18
CA ALA A 159 8.42 -12.64 -3.87
C ALA A 159 9.85 -12.82 -3.34
N LYS A 160 10.05 -13.74 -2.38
CA LYS A 160 11.37 -14.07 -1.85
C LYS A 160 12.33 -14.53 -2.95
N GLN A 161 11.91 -15.45 -3.82
CA GLN A 161 12.74 -15.92 -4.94
C GLN A 161 13.16 -14.78 -5.87
N ARG A 162 12.24 -13.84 -6.18
CA ARG A 162 12.56 -12.68 -7.02
C ARG A 162 13.54 -11.72 -6.36
N LEU A 163 13.35 -11.43 -5.06
CA LEU A 163 14.27 -10.59 -4.29
C LEU A 163 15.68 -11.21 -4.23
N GLU A 164 15.79 -12.51 -3.98
CA GLU A 164 17.07 -13.21 -3.99
C GLU A 164 17.79 -13.13 -5.35
N SER A 165 17.05 -13.24 -6.45
CA SER A 165 17.61 -13.08 -7.79
C SER A 165 18.11 -11.66 -8.03
N MET A 166 17.32 -10.65 -7.67
CA MET A 166 17.68 -9.24 -7.84
C MET A 166 18.92 -8.84 -7.04
N ILE A 167 19.04 -9.34 -5.80
CA ILE A 167 20.20 -9.06 -4.94
C ILE A 167 21.45 -9.73 -5.53
N LYS A 168 21.37 -10.98 -5.99
CA LYS A 168 22.49 -11.67 -6.63
C LYS A 168 22.95 -10.97 -7.91
N GLU A 169 22.03 -10.50 -8.74
CA GLU A 169 22.36 -9.75 -9.95
C GLU A 169 23.05 -8.41 -9.61
N ALA A 170 22.61 -7.72 -8.58
CA ALA A 170 23.23 -6.47 -8.12
C ALA A 170 24.66 -6.73 -7.60
N GLU A 171 24.90 -7.79 -6.83
CA GLU A 171 26.22 -8.19 -6.37
C GLU A 171 27.18 -8.56 -7.52
N LEU A 172 26.68 -9.22 -8.57
CA LEU A 172 27.47 -9.58 -9.76
C LEU A 172 27.82 -8.36 -10.61
N ASN A 173 26.92 -7.38 -10.72
CA ASN A 173 27.12 -6.17 -11.50
C ASN A 173 27.89 -5.08 -10.75
N GLY A 174 28.03 -5.19 -9.43
CA GLY A 174 28.78 -4.26 -8.58
C GLY A 174 30.26 -4.62 -8.40
N ARG A 175 30.72 -5.68 -9.06
CA ARG A 175 32.15 -6.04 -9.19
C ARG A 175 32.61 -5.69 -10.60
#